data_4ea0d1fd905c282da888d11d3a6d1b2b
#
_entry.id   4ea0d1fd905c282da888d11d3a6d1b2b
#
_cell.length_a   1.000
_cell.length_b   1.000
_cell.length_c   1.000
_cell.angle_alpha   90.00
_cell.angle_beta   90.00
_cell.angle_gamma   90.00
#
_symmetry.space_group_name_H-M   'P 1'
#
loop_
_entity.id
_entity.type
_entity.pdbx_description
1 polymer ?
#
loop_
_entity_poly.entity_id
_entity_poly.type
_entity_poly.pdbx_seq_one_letter_code
_entity_poly.pdbx_strand_id
1 'polypeptide(L)'
;FCFYLIEYFRWLTAKHKKIAKANHCLFFNYLLLLINHVPVHLIAEPAKVLIDFSYGKEYNQFIKKNLSVYVNLNVEIIDPLSDTLPDVVITNLNNLYQEEQSKVMVWLDPPRSIDWVNLTQSLLTIQEEKYQQQKESTKTSGDPIE
;
A
#
# COMPACT_ATOMS: atom_id res chain seq x y z
N PHE A 1 -2.88 9.12 2.32
CA PHE A 1 -3.50 10.25 1.58
C PHE A 1 -4.89 10.56 2.09
N CYS A 2 -5.82 9.58 2.18
CA CYS A 2 -7.15 9.79 2.77
C CYS A 2 -7.09 10.32 4.20
N PHE A 3 -6.15 9.85 5.01
CA PHE A 3 -5.98 10.30 6.40
C PHE A 3 -5.57 11.79 6.46
N TYR A 4 -4.70 12.25 5.57
CA TYR A 4 -4.29 13.66 5.49
C TYR A 4 -5.43 14.58 5.07
N LEU A 5 -6.24 14.13 4.13
CA LEU A 5 -7.43 14.86 3.71
C LEU A 5 -8.45 14.95 4.85
N ILE A 6 -8.64 13.88 5.61
CA ILE A 6 -9.54 13.87 6.78
C ILE A 6 -9.01 14.81 7.87
N GLU A 7 -7.71 14.81 8.17
CA GLU A 7 -7.09 15.71 9.15
C GLU A 7 -7.15 17.17 8.70
N TYR A 8 -6.84 17.45 7.43
CA TYR A 8 -6.94 18.80 6.86
C TYR A 8 -8.38 19.33 6.90
N PHE A 9 -9.35 18.47 6.57
CA PHE A 9 -10.76 18.85 6.66
C PHE A 9 -11.26 19.02 8.09
N ARG A 10 -10.77 18.20 9.01
CA ARG A 10 -11.06 18.33 10.44
C ARG A 10 -10.57 19.67 10.99
N TRP A 11 -9.37 20.09 10.57
CA TRP A 11 -8.81 21.40 10.87
C TRP A 11 -9.63 22.54 10.23
N LEU A 12 -10.01 22.39 8.95
CA LEU A 12 -10.79 23.38 8.22
C LEU A 12 -12.21 23.57 8.81
N THR A 13 -12.86 22.48 9.18
CA THR A 13 -14.20 22.50 9.80
C THR A 13 -14.16 23.03 11.24
N ALA A 14 -13.09 22.79 12.00
CA ALA A 14 -12.89 23.38 13.32
C ALA A 14 -12.73 24.90 13.25
N LYS A 15 -12.07 25.42 12.21
CA LYS A 15 -11.84 26.87 12.01
C LYS A 15 -13.08 27.62 11.54
N HIS A 16 -14.04 26.96 10.88
CA HIS A 16 -15.22 27.58 10.28
C HIS A 16 -16.53 26.89 10.61
N LYS A 17 -16.95 26.95 11.87
CA LYS A 17 -18.20 26.31 12.39
C LYS A 17 -19.49 26.61 11.60
N LYS A 18 -19.57 27.74 10.86
CA LYS A 18 -20.77 28.10 10.08
C LYS A 18 -20.87 27.39 8.71
N ILE A 19 -19.78 26.85 8.21
CA ILE A 19 -19.70 26.21 6.88
C ILE A 19 -19.91 24.70 6.94
N ALA A 20 -19.89 24.11 8.15
CA ALA A 20 -19.85 22.66 8.36
C ALA A 20 -21.06 21.88 7.79
N LYS A 21 -22.25 22.45 7.77
CA LYS A 21 -23.45 21.74 7.30
C LYS A 21 -23.59 21.65 5.77
N ALA A 22 -23.17 22.66 5.03
CA ALA A 22 -23.19 22.65 3.57
C ALA A 22 -22.02 21.88 2.97
N ASN A 23 -20.93 21.71 3.72
CA ASN A 23 -19.67 21.14 3.22
C ASN A 23 -19.61 19.62 3.24
N HIS A 24 -20.53 18.91 3.91
CA HIS A 24 -20.48 17.43 3.94
C HIS A 24 -20.67 16.83 2.54
N CYS A 25 -21.62 17.32 1.75
CA CYS A 25 -21.82 16.84 0.39
C CYS A 25 -20.68 17.29 -0.55
N LEU A 26 -20.18 18.51 -0.38
CA LEU A 26 -19.05 19.02 -1.14
C LEU A 26 -17.76 18.25 -0.81
N PHE A 27 -17.53 17.88 0.45
CA PHE A 27 -16.39 17.09 0.88
C PHE A 27 -16.32 15.75 0.15
N PHE A 28 -17.42 15.00 0.13
CA PHE A 28 -17.46 13.70 -0.55
C PHE A 28 -17.22 13.83 -2.05
N ASN A 29 -17.79 14.86 -2.68
CA ASN A 29 -17.58 15.12 -4.11
C ASN A 29 -16.11 15.47 -4.39
N TYR A 30 -15.49 16.34 -3.61
CA TYR A 30 -14.06 16.66 -3.75
C TYR A 30 -13.16 15.46 -3.44
N LEU A 31 -13.49 14.67 -2.42
CA LEU A 31 -12.75 13.45 -2.09
C LEU A 31 -12.79 12.43 -3.24
N LEU A 32 -13.98 12.22 -3.83
CA LEU A 32 -14.15 11.34 -4.99
C LEU A 32 -13.40 11.86 -6.22
N LEU A 33 -13.44 13.18 -6.48
CA LEU A 33 -12.67 13.80 -7.55
C LEU A 33 -11.17 13.61 -7.33
N LEU A 34 -10.67 13.81 -6.13
CA LEU A 34 -9.26 13.60 -5.81
C LEU A 34 -8.84 12.14 -5.95
N ILE A 35 -9.61 11.21 -5.43
CA ILE A 35 -9.33 9.76 -5.54
C ILE A 35 -9.29 9.32 -7.01
N ASN A 36 -10.17 9.87 -7.84
CA ASN A 36 -10.23 9.51 -9.26
C ASN A 36 -9.13 10.18 -10.13
N HIS A 37 -8.63 11.35 -9.74
CA HIS A 37 -7.70 12.13 -10.56
C HIS A 37 -6.26 12.14 -10.04
N VAL A 38 -6.05 11.84 -8.77
CA VAL A 38 -4.70 11.79 -8.20
C VAL A 38 -4.19 10.37 -8.23
N PRO A 39 -3.17 10.08 -9.04
CA PRO A 39 -2.59 8.75 -9.10
C PRO A 39 -1.87 8.45 -7.78
N VAL A 40 -2.40 7.51 -7.01
CA VAL A 40 -1.90 7.14 -5.66
C VAL A 40 -0.44 6.69 -5.71
N HIS A 41 0.00 6.07 -6.81
CA HIS A 41 1.38 5.64 -7.03
C HIS A 41 2.41 6.78 -7.10
N LEU A 42 1.96 8.01 -7.36
CA LEU A 42 2.84 9.19 -7.35
C LEU A 42 3.02 9.80 -5.94
N ILE A 43 2.18 9.39 -4.99
CA ILE A 43 2.13 10.01 -3.65
C ILE A 43 2.71 9.09 -2.58
N ALA A 44 2.46 7.80 -2.70
CA ALA A 44 2.91 6.79 -1.74
C ALA A 44 3.86 5.81 -2.41
N GLU A 45 4.94 5.47 -1.72
CA GLU A 45 5.86 4.43 -2.17
C GLU A 45 5.11 3.09 -2.27
N PRO A 46 5.22 2.37 -3.41
CA PRO A 46 4.55 1.10 -3.58
C PRO A 46 5.12 0.04 -2.63
N ALA A 47 4.26 -0.88 -2.18
CA ALA A 47 4.72 -2.08 -1.51
C ALA A 47 5.28 -3.06 -2.55
N LYS A 48 6.51 -3.52 -2.33
CA LYS A 48 7.24 -4.40 -3.25
C LYS A 48 6.91 -5.86 -2.95
N VAL A 49 6.30 -6.55 -3.90
CA VAL A 49 5.86 -7.94 -3.74
C VAL A 49 6.60 -8.85 -4.71
N LEU A 50 7.27 -9.87 -4.17
CA LEU A 50 7.85 -10.96 -4.93
C LEU A 50 6.88 -12.14 -4.93
N ILE A 51 6.61 -12.69 -6.12
CA ILE A 51 5.77 -13.88 -6.31
C ILE A 51 6.64 -14.99 -6.89
N ASP A 52 6.89 -16.02 -6.07
CA ASP A 52 7.74 -17.15 -6.45
C ASP A 52 7.14 -18.49 -5.99
N PHE A 53 6.42 -19.14 -6.90
CA PHE A 53 5.87 -20.47 -6.71
C PHE A 53 6.67 -21.51 -7.51
N SER A 54 6.82 -22.69 -6.94
CA SER A 54 7.53 -23.82 -7.58
C SER A 54 6.86 -24.35 -8.85
N TYR A 55 5.63 -23.92 -9.14
CA TYR A 55 4.85 -24.38 -10.31
C TYR A 55 5.24 -23.70 -11.62
N GLY A 56 6.19 -22.77 -11.58
CA GLY A 56 6.73 -22.13 -12.77
C GLY A 56 6.06 -20.82 -13.16
N LYS A 57 6.51 -20.29 -14.29
CA LYS A 57 6.22 -18.91 -14.72
C LYS A 57 4.73 -18.66 -14.98
N GLU A 58 4.03 -19.62 -15.55
CA GLU A 58 2.61 -19.50 -15.89
C GLU A 58 1.75 -19.35 -14.63
N TYR A 59 2.07 -20.11 -13.58
CA TYR A 59 1.39 -20.01 -12.32
C TYR A 59 1.69 -18.67 -11.61
N ASN A 60 2.93 -18.22 -11.64
CA ASN A 60 3.31 -16.91 -11.11
C ASN A 60 2.57 -15.78 -11.84
N GLN A 61 2.41 -15.86 -13.15
CA GLN A 61 1.62 -14.90 -13.91
C GLN A 61 0.13 -14.94 -13.56
N PHE A 62 -0.43 -16.12 -13.31
CA PHE A 62 -1.80 -16.27 -12.86
C PHE A 62 -2.00 -15.56 -11.51
N ILE A 63 -1.09 -15.76 -10.54
CA ILE A 63 -1.14 -15.08 -9.24
C ILE A 63 -0.99 -13.56 -9.40
N LYS A 64 -0.04 -13.09 -10.22
CA LYS A 64 0.16 -11.66 -10.51
C LYS A 64 -1.11 -11.01 -11.06
N LYS A 65 -1.78 -11.67 -11.99
CA LYS A 65 -3.03 -11.18 -12.59
C LYS A 65 -4.16 -11.10 -11.55
N ASN A 66 -4.26 -12.11 -10.70
CA ASN A 66 -5.27 -12.12 -9.63
C ASN A 66 -4.97 -11.07 -8.56
N LEU A 67 -3.70 -10.83 -8.24
CA LEU A 67 -3.30 -9.79 -7.30
C LEU A 67 -3.88 -8.43 -7.72
N SER A 68 -3.76 -8.04 -8.98
CA SER A 68 -4.29 -6.78 -9.50
C SER A 68 -5.83 -6.67 -9.44
N VAL A 69 -6.53 -7.81 -9.38
CA VAL A 69 -8.01 -7.84 -9.29
C VAL A 69 -8.48 -7.80 -7.84
N TYR A 70 -7.81 -8.55 -6.95
CA TYR A 70 -8.26 -8.68 -5.55
C TYR A 70 -7.67 -7.62 -4.62
N VAL A 71 -6.50 -7.06 -4.97
CA VAL A 71 -5.79 -6.09 -4.12
C VAL A 71 -5.77 -4.73 -4.83
N ASN A 72 -6.64 -3.83 -4.37
CA ASN A 72 -6.69 -2.46 -4.88
C ASN A 72 -5.76 -1.54 -4.05
N LEU A 73 -4.47 -1.89 -3.99
CA LEU A 73 -3.43 -1.16 -3.29
C LEU A 73 -2.31 -0.80 -4.27
N ASN A 74 -1.48 0.18 -3.89
CA ASN A 74 -0.29 0.54 -4.65
C ASN A 74 0.79 -0.51 -4.43
N VAL A 75 0.90 -1.47 -5.36
CA VAL A 75 1.81 -2.62 -5.28
C VAL A 75 2.68 -2.67 -6.52
N GLU A 76 3.98 -2.79 -6.32
CA GLU A 76 4.96 -3.08 -7.36
C GLU A 76 5.35 -4.56 -7.28
N ILE A 77 5.14 -5.30 -8.38
CA ILE A 77 5.55 -6.70 -8.44
C ILE A 77 6.97 -6.74 -8.99
N ILE A 78 7.91 -7.18 -8.15
CA ILE A 78 9.32 -7.31 -8.53
C ILE A 78 9.64 -8.67 -9.14
N ASP A 79 10.69 -8.70 -9.95
CA ASP A 79 11.21 -9.93 -10.54
C ASP A 79 12.18 -10.62 -9.56
N PRO A 80 12.19 -11.97 -9.46
CA PRO A 80 13.14 -12.71 -8.63
C PRO A 80 14.62 -12.41 -8.93
N LEU A 81 14.92 -11.92 -10.12
CA LEU A 81 16.29 -11.57 -10.55
C LEU A 81 16.65 -10.10 -10.28
N SER A 82 15.76 -9.33 -9.68
CA SER A 82 16.06 -7.93 -9.35
C SER A 82 16.87 -7.83 -8.06
N ASP A 83 17.81 -6.88 -7.99
CA ASP A 83 18.58 -6.57 -6.77
C ASP A 83 17.72 -5.84 -5.71
N THR A 84 16.43 -5.67 -5.98
CA THR A 84 15.52 -4.93 -5.10
C THR A 84 14.98 -5.87 -4.02
N LEU A 85 15.14 -5.51 -2.76
CA LEU A 85 14.56 -6.27 -1.64
C LEU A 85 13.04 -6.17 -1.64
N PRO A 86 12.33 -7.31 -1.59
CA PRO A 86 10.87 -7.34 -1.46
C PRO A 86 10.42 -6.98 -0.03
N ASP A 87 9.30 -6.29 0.08
CA ASP A 87 8.62 -6.11 1.37
C ASP A 87 7.85 -7.38 1.76
N VAL A 88 7.25 -8.04 0.76
CA VAL A 88 6.49 -9.29 0.93
C VAL A 88 6.91 -10.31 -0.12
N VAL A 89 7.12 -11.54 0.32
CA VAL A 89 7.36 -12.70 -0.54
C VAL A 89 6.17 -13.65 -0.44
N ILE A 90 5.56 -13.98 -1.57
CA ILE A 90 4.47 -14.96 -1.66
C ILE A 90 5.01 -16.21 -2.35
N THR A 91 5.01 -17.33 -1.63
CA THR A 91 5.59 -18.59 -2.11
C THR A 91 4.82 -19.79 -1.58
N ASN A 92 4.99 -20.94 -2.18
CA ASN A 92 4.54 -22.22 -1.65
C ASN A 92 5.66 -23.03 -0.97
N LEU A 93 6.86 -22.46 -0.90
CA LEU A 93 8.05 -23.13 -0.35
C LEU A 93 8.42 -22.53 1.01
N ASN A 94 8.51 -23.39 2.01
CA ASN A 94 8.57 -23.00 3.42
C ASN A 94 9.96 -22.51 3.89
N ASN A 95 11.04 -22.63 3.12
CA ASN A 95 12.40 -22.41 3.65
C ASN A 95 13.37 -21.69 2.69
N LEU A 96 12.89 -21.12 1.58
CA LEU A 96 13.78 -20.48 0.61
C LEU A 96 14.08 -19.01 0.95
N TYR A 97 13.19 -18.35 1.67
CA TYR A 97 13.31 -16.96 2.00
C TYR A 97 13.32 -16.78 3.51
N GLN A 98 14.49 -16.64 4.09
CA GLN A 98 14.69 -16.33 5.54
C GLN A 98 15.37 -14.95 5.68
N GLU A 99 14.99 -14.00 4.89
CA GLU A 99 15.54 -12.65 5.05
C GLU A 99 14.83 -11.92 6.18
N GLU A 100 15.61 -11.39 7.11
CA GLU A 100 15.13 -10.69 8.31
C GLU A 100 14.31 -9.42 7.99
N GLN A 101 14.29 -8.98 6.72
CA GLN A 101 13.65 -7.74 6.28
C GLN A 101 12.39 -7.94 5.44
N SER A 102 12.09 -9.16 5.01
CA SER A 102 10.95 -9.45 4.14
C SER A 102 9.92 -10.31 4.84
N LYS A 103 8.64 -9.95 4.72
CA LYS A 103 7.55 -10.78 5.24
C LYS A 103 7.25 -11.93 4.31
N VAL A 104 7.56 -13.15 4.70
CA VAL A 104 7.28 -14.35 3.91
C VAL A 104 5.88 -14.88 4.19
N MET A 105 5.09 -15.07 3.15
CA MET A 105 3.75 -15.63 3.20
C MET A 105 3.71 -16.93 2.40
N VAL A 106 3.51 -18.05 3.12
CA VAL A 106 3.40 -19.36 2.49
C VAL A 106 1.94 -19.65 2.17
N TRP A 107 1.63 -19.80 0.89
CA TRP A 107 0.31 -20.08 0.40
C TRP A 107 0.14 -21.54 -0.02
N LEU A 108 -1.03 -22.08 0.24
CA LEU A 108 -1.45 -23.36 -0.30
C LEU A 108 -1.96 -23.17 -1.75
N ASP A 109 -1.95 -24.24 -2.51
CA ASP A 109 -2.46 -24.24 -3.88
C ASP A 109 -3.77 -25.05 -3.94
N PRO A 110 -4.86 -24.48 -4.50
CA PRO A 110 -5.02 -23.08 -4.92
C PRO A 110 -5.13 -22.12 -3.73
N PRO A 111 -4.82 -20.81 -3.95
CA PRO A 111 -4.91 -19.81 -2.89
C PRO A 111 -6.34 -19.70 -2.35
N ARG A 112 -6.49 -19.69 -1.05
CA ARG A 112 -7.76 -19.54 -0.36
C ARG A 112 -8.11 -18.07 -0.18
N SER A 113 -9.38 -17.75 0.01
CA SER A 113 -9.83 -16.38 0.26
C SER A 113 -9.11 -15.73 1.45
N ILE A 114 -8.80 -16.52 2.50
CA ILE A 114 -8.07 -16.03 3.68
C ILE A 114 -6.63 -15.60 3.35
N ASP A 115 -6.00 -16.26 2.39
CA ASP A 115 -4.62 -15.92 1.98
C ASP A 115 -4.58 -14.54 1.34
N TRP A 116 -5.58 -14.19 0.53
CA TRP A 116 -5.76 -12.84 -0.04
C TRP A 116 -6.06 -11.77 1.02
N VAL A 117 -6.89 -12.09 2.00
CA VAL A 117 -7.19 -11.18 3.12
C VAL A 117 -5.94 -10.89 3.94
N ASN A 118 -5.18 -11.93 4.30
CA ASN A 118 -3.94 -11.80 5.06
C ASN A 118 -2.89 -10.98 4.29
N LEU A 119 -2.80 -11.18 2.98
CA LEU A 119 -1.93 -10.37 2.12
C LEU A 119 -2.34 -8.91 2.14
N THR A 120 -3.61 -8.62 1.92
CA THR A 120 -4.13 -7.25 1.92
C THR A 120 -3.83 -6.53 3.25
N GLN A 121 -4.06 -7.19 4.38
CA GLN A 121 -3.75 -6.64 5.70
C GLN A 121 -2.25 -6.37 5.87
N SER A 122 -1.41 -7.29 5.42
CA SER A 122 0.05 -7.11 5.47
C SER A 122 0.53 -5.94 4.63
N LEU A 123 0.01 -5.80 3.42
CA LEU A 123 0.34 -4.69 2.52
C LEU A 123 -0.11 -3.34 3.09
N LEU A 124 -1.28 -3.28 3.73
CA LEU A 124 -1.75 -2.06 4.40
C LEU A 124 -0.81 -1.65 5.54
N THR A 125 -0.39 -2.60 6.37
CA THR A 125 0.55 -2.33 7.46
C THR A 125 1.89 -1.80 6.92
N ILE A 126 2.44 -2.43 5.89
CA ILE A 126 3.70 -2.00 5.27
C ILE A 126 3.58 -0.60 4.66
N GLN A 127 2.48 -0.31 3.97
CA GLN A 127 2.26 1.03 3.41
C GLN A 127 2.13 2.09 4.50
N GLU A 128 1.51 1.77 5.62
CA GLU A 128 1.40 2.68 6.77
C GLU A 128 2.77 2.92 7.41
N GLU A 129 3.59 1.90 7.59
CA GLU A 129 4.95 2.01 8.11
C GLU A 129 5.84 2.87 7.20
N LYS A 130 5.84 2.62 5.89
CA LYS A 130 6.57 3.44 4.91
C LYS A 130 6.13 4.90 4.95
N TYR A 131 4.84 5.13 5.06
CA TYR A 131 4.28 6.47 5.17
C TYR A 131 4.76 7.20 6.43
N GLN A 132 4.80 6.53 7.58
CA GLN A 132 5.29 7.11 8.82
C GLN A 132 6.79 7.44 8.73
N GLN A 133 7.59 6.57 8.14
CA GLN A 133 9.02 6.81 7.91
C GLN A 133 9.27 8.02 7.01
N GLN A 134 8.50 8.19 5.93
CA GLN A 134 8.59 9.37 5.08
C GLN A 134 8.24 10.66 5.83
N LYS A 135 7.23 10.60 6.70
CA LYS A 135 6.81 11.75 7.51
C LYS A 135 7.88 12.18 8.53
N GLU A 136 8.57 11.24 9.11
CA GLU A 136 9.66 11.50 10.05
C GLU A 136 10.88 12.10 9.35
N SER A 137 11.26 11.57 8.20
CA SER A 137 12.36 12.06 7.37
C SER A 137 12.14 13.52 6.92
N THR A 138 10.90 13.88 6.60
CA THR A 138 10.54 15.24 6.18
C THR A 138 10.60 16.24 7.33
N LYS A 139 10.36 15.79 8.57
CA LYS A 139 10.45 16.66 9.76
C LYS A 139 11.88 17.00 10.14
N THR A 140 12.81 16.11 9.88
CA THR A 140 14.24 16.29 10.24
C THR A 140 14.96 17.22 9.25
N SER A 141 14.44 17.41 8.04
CA SER A 141 15.00 18.30 7.01
C SER A 141 14.55 19.77 7.09
N GLY A 142 13.75 20.13 8.09
CA GLY A 142 13.19 21.45 8.27
C GLY A 142 13.90 22.25 9.37
N ASP A 143 15.23 22.39 9.32
CA ASP A 143 15.90 23.42 10.09
C ASP A 143 15.60 24.80 9.48
N PRO A 144 15.18 25.79 10.28
CA PRO A 144 14.95 27.14 9.79
C PRO A 144 16.29 27.75 9.39
N ILE A 145 16.37 28.24 8.16
CA ILE A 145 17.41 29.15 7.74
C ILE A 145 17.22 30.44 8.57
N GLU A 146 18.17 30.73 9.47
CA GLU A 146 18.36 32.04 10.06
C GLU A 146 18.71 33.09 9.01
#